data_5b39a9fc16f45467659eb539e6a977f3
#
_entry.id   5b39a9fc16f45467659eb539e6a977f3
#
_cell.length_a   1.000
_cell.length_b   1.000
_cell.length_c   1.000
_cell.angle_alpha   90.00
_cell.angle_beta   90.00
_cell.angle_gamma   90.00
#
_symmetry.space_group_name_H-M   'P 1'
#
loop_
_entity.id
_entity.type
_entity.pdbx_description
1 polymer ?
#
loop_
_entity_poly.entity_id
_entity_poly.type
_entity_poly.pdbx_seq_one_letter_code
_entity_poly.pdbx_strand_id
1 'polypeptide(L)'
;MDRRHMLAGIAASALMGIESSAEPIATTYLEVKTWRLHNSAENQAVRLADYLEHGLAPALAGAGAKLDGAFSNVIGPEGPYYITVVQFASLGAMQDALTKIALDGGHKKALEELSSGPGLPFVRVESSILRSFSGMPQPDVSAASGHARVFELRTYESQTFLTLARKVSMFNEGEMEIFKRLGFRPVFFGETVAGPRQPNLMYMLSYDNLAARDKLWGEFGRDAAWKKLISNPALKDSEIVANISNAILAPLPFSSIR
;
A
#
# COMPACT_ATOMS: atom_id res chain seq x y z
N MET A 1 -65.57 -3.72 35.04
CA MET A 1 -65.79 -2.27 34.92
C MET A 1 -64.45 -1.62 35.13
N ASP A 2 -63.94 -0.97 34.37
CA ASP A 2 -63.56 -0.67 33.01
C ASP A 2 -62.09 -0.23 33.02
N ARG A 3 -61.26 -1.00 32.32
CA ARG A 3 -59.83 -0.70 32.16
C ARG A 3 -59.68 0.11 30.87
N ARG A 4 -59.77 1.41 30.90
CA ARG A 4 -59.33 2.25 29.78
C ARG A 4 -58.98 3.65 30.25
N HIS A 5 -57.87 4.13 29.69
CA HIS A 5 -57.35 5.50 29.73
C HIS A 5 -56.31 5.80 30.84
N MET A 6 -55.07 5.37 30.56
CA MET A 6 -53.90 6.13 30.97
C MET A 6 -52.83 6.01 29.87
N LEU A 7 -53.03 6.81 28.86
CA LEU A 7 -52.02 7.11 27.85
C LEU A 7 -51.90 8.62 27.79
N ALA A 8 -50.78 9.14 28.19
CA ALA A 8 -50.23 10.38 27.60
C ALA A 8 -48.98 10.80 28.38
N GLY A 9 -47.92 10.99 27.69
CA GLY A 9 -46.76 11.68 28.24
C GLY A 9 -45.42 11.00 27.98
N ILE A 10 -45.15 10.57 26.74
CA ILE A 10 -43.78 10.32 26.34
C ILE A 10 -43.25 11.63 25.77
N ALA A 11 -42.46 12.31 26.61
CA ALA A 11 -41.65 13.45 26.15
C ALA A 11 -40.68 12.98 25.10
N ALA A 12 -40.84 13.48 23.89
CA ALA A 12 -39.85 13.38 22.80
C ALA A 12 -38.62 14.19 23.21
N SER A 13 -37.64 13.55 23.81
CA SER A 13 -36.30 14.10 23.95
C SER A 13 -35.72 14.21 22.56
N ALA A 14 -35.61 15.43 22.05
CA ALA A 14 -34.88 15.73 20.82
C ALA A 14 -33.42 15.32 21.05
N LEU A 15 -33.03 14.18 20.49
CA LEU A 15 -31.62 13.87 20.20
C LEU A 15 -31.19 14.86 19.14
N MET A 16 -30.62 15.99 19.55
CA MET A 16 -29.80 16.81 18.71
C MET A 16 -28.59 15.94 18.34
N GLY A 17 -28.63 15.39 17.11
CA GLY A 17 -27.50 14.76 16.50
C GLY A 17 -26.39 15.81 16.39
N ILE A 18 -25.30 15.59 17.09
CA ILE A 18 -24.03 16.26 16.78
C ILE A 18 -23.60 15.65 15.46
N GLU A 19 -24.04 16.26 14.36
CA GLU A 19 -23.42 16.01 13.06
C GLU A 19 -21.98 16.51 13.17
N SER A 20 -21.07 15.59 13.43
CA SER A 20 -19.65 15.84 13.23
C SER A 20 -19.44 16.06 11.73
N SER A 21 -19.37 17.31 11.33
CA SER A 21 -19.04 17.75 9.98
C SER A 21 -17.53 17.60 9.68
N ALA A 22 -16.92 16.51 10.15
CA ALA A 22 -15.62 16.11 9.65
C ALA A 22 -15.82 15.64 8.21
N GLU A 23 -15.38 16.43 7.24
CA GLU A 23 -15.27 15.98 5.85
C GLU A 23 -14.56 14.63 5.85
N PRO A 24 -15.09 13.61 5.16
CA PRO A 24 -14.42 12.32 5.09
C PRO A 24 -13.04 12.56 4.45
N ILE A 25 -11.98 12.31 5.21
CA ILE A 25 -10.61 12.36 4.70
C ILE A 25 -10.58 11.48 3.45
N ALA A 26 -10.25 12.08 2.31
CA ALA A 26 -10.25 11.40 1.02
C ALA A 26 -9.23 10.25 1.06
N THR A 27 -9.71 9.06 1.38
CA THR A 27 -8.90 7.84 1.44
C THR A 27 -8.81 7.25 0.05
N THR A 28 -7.61 6.94 -0.44
CA THR A 28 -7.42 6.20 -1.68
C THR A 28 -7.14 4.74 -1.42
N TYR A 29 -7.22 3.94 -2.47
CA TYR A 29 -6.89 2.52 -2.44
C TYR A 29 -5.68 2.27 -3.32
N LEU A 30 -4.78 1.42 -2.85
CA LEU A 30 -3.60 1.01 -3.58
C LEU A 30 -3.69 -0.49 -3.87
N GLU A 31 -3.44 -0.88 -5.10
CA GLU A 31 -3.18 -2.27 -5.42
C GLU A 31 -1.67 -2.47 -5.49
N VAL A 32 -1.14 -3.29 -4.59
CA VAL A 32 0.25 -3.73 -4.61
C VAL A 32 0.26 -5.16 -5.14
N LYS A 33 0.78 -5.35 -6.35
CA LYS A 33 0.94 -6.67 -6.97
C LYS A 33 2.38 -7.14 -6.90
N THR A 34 2.58 -8.39 -6.51
CA THR A 34 3.86 -9.10 -6.65
C THR A 34 3.75 -10.07 -7.81
N TRP A 35 4.57 -9.86 -8.83
CA TRP A 35 4.70 -10.71 -10.02
C TRP A 35 5.89 -11.64 -9.81
N ARG A 36 5.62 -12.89 -9.41
CA ARG A 36 6.67 -13.89 -9.14
C ARG A 36 7.25 -14.43 -10.44
N LEU A 37 8.56 -14.39 -10.54
CA LEU A 37 9.34 -14.89 -11.66
C LEU A 37 10.17 -16.10 -11.21
N HIS A 38 10.85 -16.73 -12.14
CA HIS A 38 11.89 -17.70 -11.82
C HIS A 38 13.14 -17.44 -12.69
N ASN A 39 14.27 -17.94 -12.25
CA ASN A 39 15.48 -17.92 -13.06
C ASN A 39 15.30 -18.86 -14.24
N SER A 40 15.26 -18.30 -15.46
CA SER A 40 15.08 -19.05 -16.68
C SER A 40 15.81 -18.41 -17.85
N ALA A 41 16.06 -19.18 -18.88
CA ALA A 41 16.58 -18.66 -20.16
C ALA A 41 15.51 -17.88 -20.97
N GLU A 42 14.28 -17.85 -20.52
CA GLU A 42 13.10 -17.32 -21.24
C GLU A 42 12.92 -15.80 -21.09
N ASN A 43 13.85 -15.12 -20.42
CA ASN A 43 13.81 -13.66 -20.21
C ASN A 43 12.49 -13.14 -19.64
N GLN A 44 11.88 -13.88 -18.68
CA GLN A 44 10.62 -13.47 -18.04
C GLN A 44 10.63 -12.03 -17.59
N ALA A 45 11.71 -11.59 -16.94
CA ALA A 45 11.86 -10.23 -16.43
C ALA A 45 11.72 -9.18 -17.53
N VAL A 46 12.38 -9.38 -18.67
CA VAL A 46 12.32 -8.44 -19.80
C VAL A 46 10.93 -8.41 -20.41
N ARG A 47 10.34 -9.58 -20.67
CA ARG A 47 8.99 -9.70 -21.26
C ARG A 47 7.92 -9.09 -20.37
N LEU A 48 8.02 -9.33 -19.06
CA LEU A 48 7.08 -8.75 -18.09
C LEU A 48 7.27 -7.23 -17.99
N ALA A 49 8.51 -6.71 -17.98
CA ALA A 49 8.76 -5.28 -17.95
C ALA A 49 8.15 -4.59 -19.19
N ASP A 50 8.34 -5.17 -20.37
CA ASP A 50 7.77 -4.65 -21.62
C ASP A 50 6.23 -4.62 -21.56
N TYR A 51 5.60 -5.69 -21.12
CA TYR A 51 4.15 -5.72 -20.91
C TYR A 51 3.67 -4.67 -19.89
N LEU A 52 4.37 -4.51 -18.78
CA LEU A 52 4.00 -3.51 -17.76
C LEU A 52 4.10 -2.08 -18.30
N GLU A 53 5.13 -1.80 -19.08
CA GLU A 53 5.39 -0.47 -19.67
C GLU A 53 4.46 -0.15 -20.84
N HIS A 54 4.36 -1.07 -21.82
CA HIS A 54 3.71 -0.81 -23.10
C HIS A 54 2.29 -1.39 -23.21
N GLY A 55 1.91 -2.30 -22.32
CA GLY A 55 0.58 -2.90 -22.28
C GLY A 55 -0.26 -2.40 -21.11
N LEU A 56 0.17 -2.70 -19.87
CA LEU A 56 -0.64 -2.42 -18.69
C LEU A 56 -0.70 -0.92 -18.35
N ALA A 57 0.42 -0.20 -18.37
CA ALA A 57 0.46 1.21 -17.98
C ALA A 57 -0.43 2.09 -18.89
N PRO A 58 -0.39 1.98 -20.25
CA PRO A 58 -1.31 2.72 -21.12
C PRO A 58 -2.78 2.35 -20.89
N ALA A 59 -3.10 1.07 -20.69
CA ALA A 59 -4.46 0.60 -20.43
C ALA A 59 -5.02 1.16 -19.12
N LEU A 60 -4.21 1.18 -18.05
CA LEU A 60 -4.55 1.83 -16.78
C LEU A 60 -4.83 3.33 -16.98
N ALA A 61 -3.96 4.04 -17.72
CA ALA A 61 -4.14 5.46 -18.01
C ALA A 61 -5.44 5.72 -18.78
N GLY A 62 -5.75 4.92 -19.80
CA GLY A 62 -7.01 4.98 -20.55
C GLY A 62 -8.24 4.66 -19.70
N ALA A 63 -8.08 3.86 -18.65
CA ALA A 63 -9.14 3.52 -17.70
C ALA A 63 -9.33 4.55 -16.57
N GLY A 64 -8.45 5.55 -16.47
CA GLY A 64 -8.49 6.58 -15.42
C GLY A 64 -7.76 6.19 -14.14
N ALA A 65 -6.84 5.22 -14.23
CA ALA A 65 -5.93 4.80 -13.17
C ALA A 65 -4.48 5.02 -13.61
N LYS A 66 -3.52 4.84 -12.70
CA LYS A 66 -2.11 5.04 -13.01
C LYS A 66 -1.24 3.96 -12.37
N LEU A 67 -0.30 3.43 -13.16
CA LEU A 67 0.80 2.63 -12.65
C LEU A 67 1.84 3.59 -12.05
N ASP A 68 1.74 3.85 -10.75
CA ASP A 68 2.61 4.79 -10.07
C ASP A 68 4.00 4.21 -9.81
N GLY A 69 4.08 2.95 -9.41
CA GLY A 69 5.32 2.26 -9.10
C GLY A 69 5.46 0.94 -9.83
N ALA A 70 6.68 0.70 -10.36
CA ALA A 70 7.12 -0.59 -10.86
C ALA A 70 8.55 -0.83 -10.40
N PHE A 71 8.80 -1.95 -9.71
CA PHE A 71 10.05 -2.22 -9.03
C PHE A 71 10.51 -3.65 -9.27
N SER A 72 11.82 -3.85 -9.34
CA SER A 72 12.46 -5.17 -9.24
C SER A 72 12.95 -5.40 -7.81
N ASN A 73 12.94 -6.65 -7.33
CA ASN A 73 13.55 -6.98 -6.07
C ASN A 73 15.09 -6.95 -6.17
N VAL A 74 15.72 -6.40 -5.13
CA VAL A 74 17.18 -6.47 -4.92
C VAL A 74 17.49 -7.46 -3.80
N ILE A 75 16.79 -7.32 -2.67
CA ILE A 75 16.88 -8.23 -1.52
C ILE A 75 15.45 -8.49 -1.04
N GLY A 76 15.11 -9.75 -0.82
CA GLY A 76 13.79 -10.14 -0.32
C GLY A 76 13.53 -11.63 -0.49
N PRO A 77 12.46 -12.13 0.13
CA PRO A 77 12.13 -13.56 0.06
C PRO A 77 11.61 -13.94 -1.34
N GLU A 78 11.91 -15.15 -1.76
CA GLU A 78 11.36 -15.77 -2.97
C GLU A 78 11.59 -14.95 -4.26
N GLY A 79 12.77 -14.34 -4.40
CA GLY A 79 13.16 -13.68 -5.66
C GLY A 79 13.46 -14.70 -6.79
N PRO A 80 13.42 -14.27 -8.08
CA PRO A 80 13.15 -12.91 -8.53
C PRO A 80 11.66 -12.57 -8.62
N TYR A 81 11.33 -11.28 -8.49
CA TYR A 81 9.96 -10.78 -8.68
C TYR A 81 9.95 -9.27 -9.02
N TYR A 82 8.84 -8.83 -9.60
CA TYR A 82 8.51 -7.40 -9.71
C TYR A 82 7.38 -7.05 -8.75
N ILE A 83 7.34 -5.79 -8.33
CA ILE A 83 6.24 -5.21 -7.58
C ILE A 83 5.68 -4.04 -8.38
N THR A 84 4.36 -4.00 -8.53
CA THR A 84 3.65 -2.85 -9.11
C THR A 84 2.72 -2.21 -8.09
N VAL A 85 2.60 -0.89 -8.14
CA VAL A 85 1.73 -0.07 -7.29
C VAL A 85 0.81 0.74 -8.18
N VAL A 86 -0.50 0.54 -8.05
CA VAL A 86 -1.54 1.27 -8.77
C VAL A 86 -2.45 1.93 -7.76
N GLN A 87 -2.75 3.22 -7.97
CA GLN A 87 -3.67 3.98 -7.13
C GLN A 87 -5.06 4.07 -7.75
N PHE A 88 -6.08 3.98 -6.89
CA PHE A 88 -7.50 4.17 -7.23
C PHE A 88 -8.16 5.11 -6.22
N ALA A 89 -9.07 5.97 -6.68
CA ALA A 89 -9.83 6.86 -5.83
C ALA A 89 -10.79 6.12 -4.88
N SER A 90 -11.27 4.94 -5.29
CA SER A 90 -12.17 4.08 -4.51
C SER A 90 -12.13 2.65 -5.03
N LEU A 91 -12.73 1.69 -4.29
CA LEU A 91 -12.93 0.33 -4.78
C LEU A 91 -13.86 0.27 -6.00
N GLY A 92 -14.85 1.18 -6.08
CA GLY A 92 -15.69 1.33 -7.27
C GLY A 92 -14.87 1.77 -8.49
N ALA A 93 -14.00 2.78 -8.33
CA ALA A 93 -13.10 3.23 -9.39
C ALA A 93 -12.13 2.12 -9.84
N MET A 94 -11.66 1.28 -8.91
CA MET A 94 -10.86 0.10 -9.23
C MET A 94 -11.65 -0.88 -10.09
N GLN A 95 -12.89 -1.23 -9.69
CA GLN A 95 -13.76 -2.13 -10.45
C GLN A 95 -14.01 -1.60 -11.87
N ASP A 96 -14.32 -0.31 -12.00
CA ASP A 96 -14.57 0.34 -13.29
C ASP A 96 -13.32 0.32 -14.18
N ALA A 97 -12.16 0.60 -13.62
CA ALA A 97 -10.89 0.54 -14.34
C ALA A 97 -10.57 -0.88 -14.83
N LEU A 98 -10.71 -1.89 -13.98
CA LEU A 98 -10.50 -3.29 -14.37
C LEU A 98 -11.44 -3.73 -15.48
N THR A 99 -12.71 -3.28 -15.44
CA THR A 99 -13.69 -3.57 -16.50
C THR A 99 -13.27 -2.93 -17.83
N LYS A 100 -12.84 -1.68 -17.83
CA LYS A 100 -12.35 -0.98 -19.03
C LYS A 100 -11.10 -1.64 -19.61
N ILE A 101 -10.12 -1.99 -18.75
CA ILE A 101 -8.87 -2.66 -19.14
C ILE A 101 -9.17 -4.01 -19.80
N ALA A 102 -10.11 -4.80 -19.26
CA ALA A 102 -10.51 -6.08 -19.84
C ALA A 102 -11.12 -5.95 -21.25
N LEU A 103 -11.68 -4.79 -21.59
CA LEU A 103 -12.26 -4.50 -22.90
C LEU A 103 -11.28 -3.77 -23.84
N ASP A 104 -10.13 -3.33 -23.35
CA ASP A 104 -9.14 -2.59 -24.14
C ASP A 104 -8.41 -3.50 -25.13
N GLY A 105 -8.52 -3.19 -26.42
CA GLY A 105 -7.92 -3.99 -27.48
C GLY A 105 -6.39 -3.97 -27.49
N GLY A 106 -5.78 -2.84 -27.09
CA GLY A 106 -4.33 -2.72 -26.97
C GLY A 106 -3.78 -3.57 -25.83
N HIS A 107 -4.45 -3.54 -24.68
CA HIS A 107 -4.11 -4.38 -23.54
C HIS A 107 -4.25 -5.88 -23.86
N LYS A 108 -5.34 -6.26 -24.54
CA LYS A 108 -5.54 -7.65 -24.96
C LYS A 108 -4.41 -8.12 -25.87
N LYS A 109 -4.01 -7.32 -26.86
CA LYS A 109 -2.89 -7.62 -27.74
C LYS A 109 -1.58 -7.78 -26.96
N ALA A 110 -1.29 -6.88 -26.03
CA ALA A 110 -0.10 -6.96 -25.18
C ALA A 110 -0.08 -8.22 -24.30
N LEU A 111 -1.24 -8.66 -23.79
CA LEU A 111 -1.37 -9.93 -23.06
C LEU A 111 -1.12 -11.15 -23.96
N GLU A 112 -1.61 -11.13 -25.20
CA GLU A 112 -1.36 -12.18 -26.18
C GLU A 112 0.14 -12.27 -26.52
N GLU A 113 0.81 -11.12 -26.70
CA GLU A 113 2.25 -11.04 -26.94
C GLU A 113 3.06 -11.56 -25.75
N LEU A 114 2.72 -11.14 -24.52
CA LEU A 114 3.32 -11.66 -23.29
C LEU A 114 3.18 -13.18 -23.18
N SER A 115 2.01 -13.72 -23.54
CA SER A 115 1.67 -15.13 -23.42
C SER A 115 2.23 -16.01 -24.54
N SER A 116 2.52 -15.44 -25.73
CA SER A 116 3.01 -16.17 -26.91
C SER A 116 4.51 -16.46 -26.88
N GLY A 117 5.26 -15.88 -25.95
CA GLY A 117 6.69 -16.14 -25.80
C GLY A 117 7.00 -17.54 -25.24
N PRO A 118 8.27 -17.95 -25.23
CA PRO A 118 8.67 -19.26 -24.74
C PRO A 118 8.41 -19.37 -23.22
N GLY A 119 7.93 -20.53 -22.79
CA GLY A 119 7.69 -20.85 -21.38
C GLY A 119 6.63 -19.99 -20.71
N LEU A 120 6.72 -19.86 -19.38
CA LEU A 120 5.77 -19.06 -18.60
C LEU A 120 6.11 -17.57 -18.64
N PRO A 121 5.13 -16.68 -18.78
CA PRO A 121 5.37 -15.24 -18.69
C PRO A 121 5.72 -14.79 -17.26
N PHE A 122 5.19 -15.45 -16.26
CA PHE A 122 5.47 -15.34 -14.82
C PHE A 122 4.99 -16.61 -14.11
N VAL A 123 5.42 -16.82 -12.86
CA VAL A 123 5.01 -18.00 -12.08
C VAL A 123 3.61 -17.80 -11.48
N ARG A 124 3.38 -16.67 -10.83
CA ARG A 124 2.09 -16.28 -10.23
C ARG A 124 2.05 -14.78 -9.94
N VAL A 125 0.86 -14.28 -9.71
CA VAL A 125 0.61 -12.91 -9.27
C VAL A 125 -0.12 -12.95 -7.94
N GLU A 126 0.35 -12.16 -6.98
CA GLU A 126 -0.26 -11.98 -5.67
C GLU A 126 -0.66 -10.51 -5.54
N SER A 127 -1.94 -10.23 -5.22
CA SER A 127 -2.45 -8.87 -5.04
C SER A 127 -2.77 -8.59 -3.57
N SER A 128 -2.40 -7.40 -3.12
CA SER A 128 -2.88 -6.80 -1.87
C SER A 128 -3.58 -5.48 -2.18
N ILE A 129 -4.81 -5.34 -1.73
CA ILE A 129 -5.56 -4.09 -1.81
C ILE A 129 -5.43 -3.39 -0.47
N LEU A 130 -4.88 -2.18 -0.48
CA LEU A 130 -4.63 -1.39 0.70
C LEU A 130 -5.58 -0.20 0.73
N ARG A 131 -6.08 0.15 1.91
CA ARG A 131 -6.68 1.44 2.19
C ARG A 131 -5.58 2.36 2.74
N SER A 132 -5.34 3.51 2.09
CA SER A 132 -4.31 4.46 2.53
C SER A 132 -4.59 5.00 3.93
N PHE A 133 -3.54 5.34 4.67
CA PHE A 133 -3.67 5.97 5.99
C PHE A 133 -4.16 7.41 5.86
N SER A 134 -4.91 7.88 6.86
CA SER A 134 -5.42 9.26 6.88
C SER A 134 -4.30 10.30 6.90
N GLY A 135 -3.18 10.01 7.53
CA GLY A 135 -2.01 10.89 7.56
C GLY A 135 -1.21 10.94 6.27
N MET A 136 -1.46 9.99 5.34
CA MET A 136 -0.87 9.94 4.00
C MET A 136 -1.88 9.33 3.02
N PRO A 137 -2.92 10.08 2.62
CA PRO A 137 -4.03 9.56 1.84
C PRO A 137 -3.67 9.25 0.39
N GLN A 138 -2.53 9.73 -0.09
CA GLN A 138 -2.02 9.48 -1.44
C GLN A 138 -0.54 9.11 -1.41
N PRO A 139 -0.06 8.26 -2.33
CA PRO A 139 1.37 7.98 -2.45
C PRO A 139 2.14 9.23 -2.85
N ASP A 140 3.36 9.36 -2.33
CA ASP A 140 4.31 10.35 -2.82
C ASP A 140 4.95 9.83 -4.12
N VAL A 141 4.48 10.38 -5.24
CA VAL A 141 5.01 10.11 -6.58
C VAL A 141 6.03 11.17 -7.02
N SER A 142 6.45 12.06 -6.10
CA SER A 142 7.45 13.07 -6.42
C SER A 142 8.72 12.40 -6.94
N ALA A 143 9.12 12.84 -8.13
CA ALA A 143 10.30 12.29 -8.79
C ALA A 143 11.53 12.49 -7.92
N ALA A 144 12.33 11.45 -7.82
CA ALA A 144 13.64 11.57 -7.23
C ALA A 144 14.45 12.66 -7.95
N SER A 145 15.18 13.41 -7.17
CA SER A 145 16.23 14.29 -7.64
C SER A 145 17.34 13.46 -8.34
N GLY A 146 17.19 13.14 -9.60
CA GLY A 146 18.29 12.77 -10.51
C GLY A 146 19.12 11.50 -10.26
N HIS A 147 18.96 10.79 -9.15
CA HIS A 147 19.66 9.52 -8.88
C HIS A 147 18.72 8.38 -8.50
N ALA A 148 19.12 7.17 -8.86
CA ALA A 148 18.39 5.96 -8.48
C ALA A 148 18.33 5.85 -6.95
N ARG A 149 17.11 5.79 -6.37
CA ARG A 149 16.86 5.53 -4.96
C ARG A 149 16.75 4.03 -4.70
N VAL A 150 16.92 3.66 -3.44
CA VAL A 150 16.58 2.34 -2.90
C VAL A 150 15.24 2.45 -2.20
N PHE A 151 14.36 1.51 -2.45
CA PHE A 151 13.03 1.45 -1.82
C PHE A 151 12.97 0.26 -0.87
N GLU A 152 12.31 0.44 0.26
CA GLU A 152 12.04 -0.64 1.21
C GLU A 152 10.53 -0.79 1.37
N LEU A 153 9.98 -1.91 0.89
CA LEU A 153 8.61 -2.30 1.14
C LEU A 153 8.59 -3.12 2.44
N ARG A 154 7.77 -2.70 3.39
CA ARG A 154 7.62 -3.36 4.69
C ARG A 154 6.18 -3.81 4.88
N THR A 155 6.01 -5.02 5.41
CA THR A 155 4.71 -5.57 5.81
C THR A 155 4.77 -5.90 7.30
N TYR A 156 3.83 -5.35 8.06
CA TYR A 156 3.66 -5.61 9.49
C TYR A 156 2.38 -6.39 9.70
N GLU A 157 2.52 -7.65 10.06
CA GLU A 157 1.41 -8.52 10.43
C GLU A 157 1.07 -8.29 11.91
N SER A 158 -0.21 -8.14 12.22
CA SER A 158 -0.69 -7.97 13.60
C SER A 158 -1.39 -9.23 14.10
N GLN A 159 -1.47 -9.40 15.43
CA GLN A 159 -2.10 -10.57 16.05
C GLN A 159 -3.62 -10.62 15.79
N THR A 160 -4.25 -9.44 15.70
CA THR A 160 -5.70 -9.28 15.51
C THR A 160 -6.00 -7.99 14.73
N PHE A 161 -7.21 -7.85 14.19
CA PHE A 161 -7.65 -6.59 13.59
C PHE A 161 -7.66 -5.42 14.60
N LEU A 162 -7.88 -5.69 15.88
CA LEU A 162 -7.81 -4.66 16.93
C LEU A 162 -6.37 -4.15 17.12
N THR A 163 -5.40 -5.05 17.15
CA THR A 163 -3.98 -4.66 17.27
C THR A 163 -3.47 -3.99 16.01
N LEU A 164 -3.96 -4.39 14.82
CA LEU A 164 -3.72 -3.68 13.57
C LEU A 164 -4.25 -2.23 13.64
N ALA A 165 -5.50 -2.04 14.08
CA ALA A 165 -6.07 -0.70 14.22
C ALA A 165 -5.25 0.19 15.17
N ARG A 166 -4.72 -0.36 16.27
CA ARG A 166 -3.81 0.35 17.19
C ARG A 166 -2.49 0.73 16.50
N LYS A 167 -1.91 -0.17 15.69
CA LYS A 167 -0.66 0.15 14.95
C LYS A 167 -0.91 1.22 13.90
N VAL A 168 -2.04 1.18 13.19
CA VAL A 168 -2.44 2.22 12.23
C VAL A 168 -2.61 3.59 12.93
N SER A 169 -3.29 3.61 14.10
CA SER A 169 -3.45 4.82 14.91
C SER A 169 -2.08 5.36 15.36
N MET A 170 -1.19 4.49 15.85
CA MET A 170 0.16 4.84 16.26
C MET A 170 0.96 5.52 15.13
N PHE A 171 0.85 5.03 13.89
CA PHE A 171 1.46 5.67 12.74
C PHE A 171 0.86 7.06 12.49
N ASN A 172 -0.46 7.17 12.42
CA ASN A 172 -1.14 8.44 12.14
C ASN A 172 -0.93 9.50 13.22
N GLU A 173 -0.81 9.12 14.49
CA GLU A 173 -0.75 10.01 15.64
C GLU A 173 0.67 10.36 16.09
N GLY A 174 1.71 9.73 15.53
CA GLY A 174 3.08 10.01 15.98
C GLY A 174 4.20 9.45 15.13
N GLU A 175 4.17 8.18 14.74
CA GLU A 175 5.32 7.53 14.09
C GLU A 175 5.66 8.16 12.73
N MET A 176 4.65 8.55 11.92
CA MET A 176 4.88 9.24 10.66
C MET A 176 5.54 10.62 10.83
N GLU A 177 5.18 11.34 11.87
CA GLU A 177 5.81 12.65 12.16
C GLU A 177 7.27 12.47 12.60
N ILE A 178 7.56 11.40 13.37
CA ILE A 178 8.94 11.04 13.72
C ILE A 178 9.74 10.71 12.47
N PHE A 179 9.19 9.90 11.56
CA PHE A 179 9.83 9.58 10.28
C PHE A 179 10.17 10.83 9.49
N LYS A 180 9.19 11.72 9.31
CA LYS A 180 9.35 12.97 8.58
C LYS A 180 10.45 13.87 9.19
N ARG A 181 10.42 14.05 10.51
CA ARG A 181 11.41 14.86 11.24
C ARG A 181 12.83 14.31 11.14
N LEU A 182 13.00 12.98 11.13
CA LEU A 182 14.30 12.33 10.99
C LEU A 182 14.79 12.28 9.53
N GLY A 183 13.96 12.68 8.55
CA GLY A 183 14.34 12.70 7.16
C GLY A 183 14.07 11.40 6.38
N PHE A 184 13.26 10.49 6.94
CA PHE A 184 12.70 9.42 6.14
C PHE A 184 11.82 9.99 5.03
N ARG A 185 11.76 9.30 3.91
CA ARG A 185 10.92 9.65 2.76
C ARG A 185 9.87 8.57 2.52
N PRO A 186 8.71 8.65 3.17
CA PRO A 186 7.61 7.74 2.91
C PRO A 186 7.11 7.87 1.48
N VAL A 187 6.75 6.73 0.90
CA VAL A 187 6.13 6.64 -0.42
C VAL A 187 4.62 6.38 -0.28
N PHE A 188 4.24 5.46 0.58
CA PHE A 188 2.85 5.22 0.96
C PHE A 188 2.77 4.46 2.29
N PHE A 189 1.59 4.55 2.92
CA PHE A 189 1.14 3.69 4.01
C PHE A 189 -0.26 3.19 3.71
N GLY A 190 -0.54 1.90 3.99
CA GLY A 190 -1.88 1.36 3.80
C GLY A 190 -2.15 0.14 4.67
N GLU A 191 -3.40 0.04 5.12
CA GLU A 191 -3.95 -1.15 5.77
C GLU A 191 -4.47 -2.11 4.71
N THR A 192 -4.09 -3.38 4.77
CA THR A 192 -4.57 -4.39 3.83
C THR A 192 -6.03 -4.73 4.11
N VAL A 193 -6.91 -4.39 3.15
CA VAL A 193 -8.35 -4.71 3.20
C VAL A 193 -8.69 -6.00 2.47
N ALA A 194 -7.87 -6.41 1.49
CA ALA A 194 -7.95 -7.71 0.82
C ALA A 194 -6.54 -8.13 0.38
N GLY A 195 -6.16 -9.38 0.64
CA GLY A 195 -4.84 -9.90 0.30
C GLY A 195 -4.36 -10.96 1.28
N PRO A 196 -3.15 -11.48 1.09
CA PRO A 196 -2.57 -12.49 1.97
C PRO A 196 -2.13 -11.92 3.32
N ARG A 197 -1.91 -12.81 4.29
CA ARG A 197 -1.29 -12.53 5.61
C ARG A 197 -2.00 -11.49 6.46
N GLN A 198 -3.32 -11.32 6.30
CA GLN A 198 -4.10 -10.43 7.16
C GLN A 198 -4.26 -10.99 8.59
N PRO A 199 -4.40 -10.11 9.61
CA PRO A 199 -4.42 -8.65 9.52
C PRO A 199 -3.03 -8.05 9.37
N ASN A 200 -2.82 -7.13 8.43
CA ASN A 200 -1.53 -6.48 8.22
C ASN A 200 -1.67 -5.07 7.62
N LEU A 201 -0.61 -4.32 7.72
CA LEU A 201 -0.38 -3.09 6.99
C LEU A 201 0.88 -3.20 6.15
N MET A 202 0.95 -2.43 5.08
CA MET A 202 2.13 -2.28 4.25
C MET A 202 2.50 -0.81 4.11
N TYR A 203 3.80 -0.54 4.05
CA TYR A 203 4.29 0.79 3.72
C TYR A 203 5.61 0.72 2.97
N MET A 204 5.92 1.78 2.24
CA MET A 204 7.15 1.89 1.48
C MET A 204 7.88 3.17 1.86
N LEU A 205 9.19 3.04 2.07
CA LEU A 205 10.10 4.14 2.30
C LEU A 205 11.15 4.17 1.18
N SER A 206 11.69 5.36 0.90
CA SER A 206 12.80 5.51 -0.06
C SER A 206 14.02 6.12 0.59
N TYR A 207 15.19 5.74 0.10
CA TYR A 207 16.50 6.15 0.59
C TYR A 207 17.46 6.41 -0.57
N ASP A 208 18.47 7.25 -0.36
CA ASP A 208 19.51 7.45 -1.37
C ASP A 208 20.33 6.18 -1.61
N ASN A 209 20.56 5.39 -0.56
CA ASN A 209 21.27 4.10 -0.60
C ASN A 209 21.05 3.32 0.71
N LEU A 210 21.58 2.10 0.79
CA LEU A 210 21.46 1.26 1.98
C LEU A 210 22.17 1.85 3.22
N ALA A 211 23.26 2.57 3.05
CA ALA A 211 23.95 3.21 4.18
C ALA A 211 23.10 4.32 4.80
N ALA A 212 22.41 5.12 3.95
CA ALA A 212 21.45 6.13 4.41
C ALA A 212 20.27 5.49 5.17
N ARG A 213 19.76 4.37 4.65
CA ARG A 213 18.73 3.56 5.32
C ARG A 213 19.17 3.14 6.73
N ASP A 214 20.32 2.52 6.84
CA ASP A 214 20.82 1.99 8.12
C ASP A 214 21.08 3.10 9.14
N LYS A 215 21.59 4.25 8.68
CA LYS A 215 21.74 5.45 9.50
C LYS A 215 20.40 5.92 10.06
N LEU A 216 19.38 6.09 9.20
CA LEU A 216 18.05 6.60 9.60
C LEU A 216 17.35 5.63 10.58
N TRP A 217 17.39 4.33 10.34
CA TRP A 217 16.83 3.36 11.29
C TRP A 217 17.58 3.36 12.62
N GLY A 218 18.91 3.54 12.60
CA GLY A 218 19.70 3.70 13.81
C GLY A 218 19.34 4.96 14.60
N GLU A 219 19.06 6.07 13.92
CA GLU A 219 18.60 7.32 14.54
C GLU A 219 17.18 7.18 15.10
N PHE A 220 16.28 6.57 14.36
CA PHE A 220 14.91 6.29 14.79
C PHE A 220 14.87 5.47 16.09
N GLY A 221 15.62 4.38 16.17
CA GLY A 221 15.64 3.55 17.37
C GLY A 221 16.19 4.27 18.63
N ARG A 222 16.98 5.33 18.47
CA ARG A 222 17.51 6.17 19.56
C ARG A 222 16.66 7.39 19.87
N ASP A 223 15.69 7.72 19.01
CA ASP A 223 14.89 8.94 19.11
C ASP A 223 14.05 9.00 20.39
N ALA A 224 14.04 10.18 21.04
CA ALA A 224 13.34 10.33 22.32
C ALA A 224 11.82 10.29 22.18
N ALA A 225 11.26 10.80 21.06
CA ALA A 225 9.83 10.77 20.82
C ALA A 225 9.37 9.34 20.50
N TRP A 226 10.17 8.57 19.73
CA TRP A 226 9.93 7.15 19.51
C TRP A 226 9.92 6.38 20.84
N LYS A 227 10.95 6.54 21.68
CA LYS A 227 11.02 5.88 22.99
C LYS A 227 9.84 6.26 23.90
N LYS A 228 9.40 7.51 23.85
CA LYS A 228 8.20 7.96 24.57
C LYS A 228 6.94 7.26 24.03
N LEU A 229 6.79 7.16 22.71
CA LEU A 229 5.64 6.53 22.09
C LEU A 229 5.51 5.04 22.50
N ILE A 230 6.60 4.28 22.41
CA ILE A 230 6.63 2.85 22.78
C ILE A 230 6.72 2.59 24.28
N SER A 231 6.85 3.64 25.11
CA SER A 231 6.75 3.49 26.57
C SER A 231 5.34 3.14 27.03
N ASN A 232 4.31 3.44 26.21
CA ASN A 232 2.95 2.92 26.41
C ASN A 232 2.95 1.39 26.17
N PRO A 233 2.65 0.58 27.21
CA PRO A 233 2.68 -0.88 27.06
C PRO A 233 1.81 -1.40 25.92
N ALA A 234 0.66 -0.75 25.66
CA ALA A 234 -0.29 -1.16 24.61
C ALA A 234 0.20 -0.89 23.17
N LEU A 235 1.29 -0.12 23.01
CA LEU A 235 1.89 0.26 21.73
C LEU A 235 3.27 -0.40 21.49
N LYS A 236 3.70 -1.29 22.35
CA LYS A 236 4.93 -2.06 22.12
C LYS A 236 4.74 -2.98 20.92
N ASP A 237 5.75 -3.10 20.09
CA ASP A 237 5.71 -4.00 18.93
C ASP A 237 5.36 -5.44 19.33
N SER A 238 5.83 -5.94 20.50
CA SER A 238 5.43 -7.26 21.01
C SER A 238 3.93 -7.44 21.19
N GLU A 239 3.16 -6.35 21.33
CA GLU A 239 1.72 -6.36 21.58
C GLU A 239 0.89 -6.15 20.31
N ILE A 240 1.46 -5.44 19.31
CA ILE A 240 0.69 -4.98 18.15
C ILE A 240 1.28 -5.43 16.80
N VAL A 241 2.47 -6.05 16.80
CA VAL A 241 3.13 -6.57 15.59
C VAL A 241 3.53 -8.03 15.84
N ALA A 242 2.94 -8.95 15.11
CA ALA A 242 3.23 -10.38 15.20
C ALA A 242 4.46 -10.77 14.38
N ASN A 243 4.62 -10.14 13.19
CA ASN A 243 5.72 -10.43 12.27
C ASN A 243 6.03 -9.20 11.42
N ILE A 244 7.30 -9.07 11.04
CA ILE A 244 7.77 -8.03 10.11
C ILE A 244 8.49 -8.72 8.96
N SER A 245 8.06 -8.41 7.74
CA SER A 245 8.82 -8.74 6.54
C SER A 245 9.13 -7.48 5.73
N ASN A 246 10.28 -7.48 5.06
CA ASN A 246 10.71 -6.38 4.23
C ASN A 246 11.40 -6.87 2.96
N ALA A 247 11.36 -6.03 1.94
CA ALA A 247 12.07 -6.22 0.69
C ALA A 247 12.74 -4.92 0.25
N ILE A 248 13.96 -5.02 -0.24
CA ILE A 248 14.69 -3.92 -0.87
C ILE A 248 14.45 -4.01 -2.37
N LEU A 249 14.05 -2.89 -2.96
CA LEU A 249 13.59 -2.79 -4.31
C LEU A 249 14.36 -1.69 -5.07
N ALA A 250 14.52 -1.89 -6.38
CA ALA A 250 14.99 -0.89 -7.31
C ALA A 250 13.87 -0.53 -8.31
N PRO A 251 13.67 0.75 -8.65
CA PRO A 251 12.64 1.13 -9.59
C PRO A 251 12.99 0.68 -11.00
N LEU A 252 12.00 0.22 -11.76
CA LEU A 252 12.14 0.02 -13.20
C LEU A 252 12.21 1.37 -13.92
N PRO A 253 12.83 1.45 -15.12
CA PRO A 253 13.06 2.73 -15.83
C PRO A 253 11.79 3.56 -16.05
N PHE A 254 10.65 2.91 -16.26
CA PHE A 254 9.35 3.55 -16.51
C PHE A 254 8.54 3.82 -15.23
N SER A 255 9.03 3.45 -14.04
CA SER A 255 8.36 3.73 -12.78
C SER A 255 8.27 5.25 -12.55
N SER A 256 7.06 5.75 -12.19
CA SER A 256 6.91 7.16 -11.78
C SER A 256 7.50 7.41 -10.39
N ILE A 257 7.40 6.43 -9.51
CA ILE A 257 8.08 6.43 -8.20
C ILE A 257 9.50 5.91 -8.39
N ARG A 258 10.51 6.78 -8.32
CA ARG A 258 11.91 6.43 -8.55
C ARG A 258 12.91 7.39 -7.91
#